data_f438d42e55c60f7148f29d1756f660a0
#
_entry.id   f438d42e55c60f7148f29d1756f660a0
#
_cell.length_a   1.000
_cell.length_b   1.000
_cell.length_c   1.000
_cell.angle_alpha   90.00
_cell.angle_beta   90.00
_cell.angle_gamma   90.00
#
_symmetry.space_group_name_H-M   'P 1'
#
loop_
_entity.id
_entity.type
_entity.pdbx_description
1 polymer ?
#
loop_
_entity_poly.entity_id
_entity_poly.type
_entity_poly.pdbx_seq_one_letter_code
_entity_poly.pdbx_strand_id
1 'polypeptide(L)'
;EAGGVGGEDLVAQDQAGRAILADMATRAAASLAQEGTAVRFHLLANNTDSAGHTYGCHESYSVPRSLLDSTDDASAASSETTMAVLTSFLATRPVLVGSGRPLAGGPTEPNDGSRGAGEEAAWGLSPRAPHLQALTSADTTGQRALVNTRDEPHADASRLRRLHVTCADTTMAEPTTGLRSAVTLLLLDALEVGWDFSDLVLADPLVTLSALGESPWGDVPATTVQGRCLSAVDIQEAFLERLTSYLDDAGVPDFLRGAEHLLTDLAPRVISALRHHDAGSIDTEIDWAIKRRLMRAQRERHPQLSGQSLETLRSRVDLAYHDLNAETGLVPRLVAQGAMVNLCDPEEIERARHTPPATRAALRGAFV
;
A
#
# COMPACT_ATOMS: atom_id res chain seq x y z
N GLU A 1 12.49 4.58 11.78
CA GLU A 1 13.07 5.52 10.82
C GLU A 1 13.94 4.73 9.83
N ALA A 2 13.61 4.75 8.55
CA ALA A 2 14.40 4.19 7.48
C ALA A 2 15.03 5.33 6.67
N GLY A 3 16.24 5.10 6.13
CA GLY A 3 16.98 6.10 5.36
C GLY A 3 16.67 6.07 3.88
N GLY A 4 16.22 4.95 3.34
CA GLY A 4 15.94 4.74 1.92
C GLY A 4 14.91 3.66 1.65
N VAL A 5 14.59 3.47 0.38
CA VAL A 5 13.63 2.46 -0.10
C VAL A 5 14.34 1.19 -0.55
N GLY A 6 15.64 1.26 -0.80
CA GLY A 6 16.46 0.10 -1.17
C GLY A 6 16.33 -1.04 -0.17
N GLY A 7 16.58 -2.28 -0.61
CA GLY A 7 16.34 -3.50 0.17
C GLY A 7 16.84 -3.47 1.61
N GLU A 8 17.96 -2.80 1.87
CA GLU A 8 18.59 -2.75 3.20
C GLU A 8 17.89 -1.84 4.22
N ASP A 9 17.02 -0.91 3.80
CA ASP A 9 16.46 0.10 4.68
C ASP A 9 14.97 -0.13 5.02
N LEU A 10 14.06 0.52 4.28
CA LEU A 10 12.65 0.58 4.68
C LEU A 10 11.98 -0.80 4.58
N VAL A 11 12.21 -1.54 3.48
CA VAL A 11 11.55 -2.84 3.26
C VAL A 11 12.09 -3.86 4.25
N ALA A 12 13.41 -3.91 4.46
CA ALA A 12 14.02 -4.82 5.44
C ALA A 12 13.53 -4.53 6.87
N GLN A 13 13.37 -3.26 7.26
CA GLN A 13 12.85 -2.89 8.58
C GLN A 13 11.36 -3.27 8.74
N ASP A 14 10.53 -3.13 7.70
CA ASP A 14 9.13 -3.56 7.71
C ASP A 14 9.05 -5.10 7.89
N GLN A 15 9.83 -5.85 7.11
CA GLN A 15 9.89 -7.32 7.22
C GLN A 15 10.44 -7.78 8.58
N ALA A 16 11.46 -7.11 9.10
CA ALA A 16 12.00 -7.38 10.43
C ALA A 16 10.95 -7.18 11.53
N GLY A 17 10.15 -6.10 11.45
CA GLY A 17 9.05 -5.87 12.38
C GLY A 17 8.02 -6.99 12.37
N ARG A 18 7.66 -7.50 11.19
CA ARG A 18 6.74 -8.65 11.04
C ARG A 18 7.34 -9.94 11.59
N ALA A 19 8.62 -10.19 11.32
CA ALA A 19 9.32 -11.35 11.83
C ALA A 19 9.41 -11.33 13.37
N ILE A 20 9.66 -10.18 13.99
CA ILE A 20 9.64 -9.99 15.45
C ILE A 20 8.26 -10.33 16.03
N LEU A 21 7.17 -9.82 15.41
CA LEU A 21 5.81 -10.09 15.87
C LEU A 21 5.46 -11.60 15.76
N ALA A 22 5.82 -12.24 14.66
CA ALA A 22 5.61 -13.68 14.46
C ALA A 22 6.37 -14.51 15.51
N ASP A 23 7.61 -14.13 15.81
CA ASP A 23 8.45 -14.77 16.81
C ASP A 23 7.86 -14.59 18.24
N MET A 24 7.39 -13.40 18.56
CA MET A 24 6.70 -13.14 19.84
C MET A 24 5.45 -14.02 20.00
N ALA A 25 4.64 -14.15 18.96
CA ALA A 25 3.45 -15.02 18.98
C ALA A 25 3.82 -16.50 19.19
N THR A 26 4.86 -16.97 18.51
CA THR A 26 5.36 -18.35 18.65
C THR A 26 5.88 -18.61 20.07
N ARG A 27 6.66 -17.71 20.62
CA ARG A 27 7.18 -17.80 22.00
C ARG A 27 6.06 -17.75 23.03
N ALA A 28 5.07 -16.89 22.86
CA ALA A 28 3.91 -16.83 23.74
C ALA A 28 3.09 -18.12 23.71
N ALA A 29 2.88 -18.72 22.54
CA ALA A 29 2.20 -20.01 22.40
C ALA A 29 2.98 -21.14 23.11
N ALA A 30 4.32 -21.17 22.97
CA ALA A 30 5.18 -22.14 23.62
C ALA A 30 5.15 -22.01 25.16
N SER A 31 5.13 -20.77 25.68
CA SER A 31 5.02 -20.51 27.13
C SER A 31 3.70 -21.03 27.69
N LEU A 32 2.58 -20.72 27.03
CA LEU A 32 1.26 -21.18 27.46
C LEU A 32 1.11 -22.72 27.37
N ALA A 33 1.76 -23.34 26.38
CA ALA A 33 1.78 -24.80 26.29
C ALA A 33 2.52 -25.45 27.47
N GLN A 34 3.59 -24.84 27.99
CA GLN A 34 4.27 -25.30 29.20
C GLN A 34 3.37 -25.19 30.44
N GLU A 35 2.44 -24.26 30.46
CA GLU A 35 1.42 -24.09 31.50
C GLU A 35 0.18 -24.99 31.31
N GLY A 36 0.22 -25.89 30.30
CA GLY A 36 -0.85 -26.83 30.00
C GLY A 36 -1.95 -26.27 29.07
N THR A 37 -1.77 -25.08 28.50
CA THR A 37 -2.74 -24.44 27.61
C THR A 37 -2.24 -24.43 26.18
N ALA A 38 -2.76 -25.31 25.33
CA ALA A 38 -2.42 -25.34 23.90
C ALA A 38 -3.19 -24.24 23.15
N VAL A 39 -2.49 -23.26 22.61
CA VAL A 39 -3.05 -22.14 21.84
C VAL A 39 -2.27 -21.93 20.56
N ARG A 40 -2.93 -21.32 19.57
CA ARG A 40 -2.30 -20.78 18.37
C ARG A 40 -2.69 -19.31 18.24
N PHE A 41 -1.71 -18.46 17.98
CA PHE A 41 -1.93 -17.06 17.69
C PHE A 41 -1.96 -16.81 16.18
N HIS A 42 -2.93 -16.06 15.71
CA HIS A 42 -3.01 -15.50 14.37
C HIS A 42 -2.81 -13.99 14.48
N LEU A 43 -1.75 -13.48 13.91
CA LEU A 43 -1.47 -12.05 13.80
C LEU A 43 -1.78 -11.61 12.37
N LEU A 44 -2.90 -10.92 12.20
CA LEU A 44 -3.40 -10.55 10.89
C LEU A 44 -3.02 -9.10 10.58
N ALA A 45 -2.13 -8.90 9.61
CA ALA A 45 -1.74 -7.60 9.09
C ALA A 45 -2.69 -7.20 7.95
N ASN A 46 -3.98 -6.99 8.25
CA ASN A 46 -5.03 -6.69 7.26
C ASN A 46 -5.72 -5.36 7.54
N ASN A 47 -6.46 -4.84 6.54
CA ASN A 47 -7.21 -3.59 6.67
C ASN A 47 -8.67 -3.78 7.02
N THR A 48 -9.24 -4.96 6.79
CA THR A 48 -10.66 -5.25 7.07
C THR A 48 -10.82 -6.66 7.61
N ASP A 49 -11.76 -6.84 8.51
CA ASP A 49 -12.15 -8.16 9.01
C ASP A 49 -13.49 -8.61 8.41
N SER A 50 -13.90 -9.85 8.73
CA SER A 50 -15.16 -10.43 8.28
C SER A 50 -16.42 -9.78 8.88
N ALA A 51 -16.28 -8.96 9.92
CA ALA A 51 -17.36 -8.20 10.54
C ALA A 51 -17.50 -6.79 9.94
N GLY A 52 -16.61 -6.40 9.00
CA GLY A 52 -16.62 -5.10 8.37
C GLY A 52 -15.89 -3.99 9.16
N HIS A 53 -15.18 -4.34 10.23
CA HIS A 53 -14.30 -3.37 10.88
C HIS A 53 -13.10 -3.09 10.00
N THR A 54 -12.57 -1.86 10.10
CA THR A 54 -11.43 -1.44 9.31
C THR A 54 -10.27 -0.97 10.19
N TYR A 55 -9.07 -1.34 9.77
CA TYR A 55 -7.80 -1.03 10.44
C TYR A 55 -6.92 -0.22 9.48
N GLY A 56 -6.27 0.83 9.98
CA GLY A 56 -5.40 1.67 9.18
C GLY A 56 -4.01 1.06 9.01
N CYS A 57 -3.42 1.30 7.84
CA CYS A 57 -1.98 1.22 7.64
C CYS A 57 -1.47 2.64 7.49
N HIS A 58 -0.51 3.02 8.33
CA HIS A 58 -0.03 4.40 8.42
C HIS A 58 1.39 4.52 7.89
N GLU A 59 1.62 5.57 7.12
CA GLU A 59 2.92 5.97 6.64
C GLU A 59 3.27 7.34 7.26
N SER A 60 4.54 7.55 7.59
CA SER A 60 5.00 8.83 8.14
C SER A 60 6.24 9.28 7.38
N TYR A 61 6.11 10.42 6.72
CA TYR A 61 7.19 11.06 5.99
C TYR A 61 7.62 12.33 6.70
N SER A 62 8.93 12.53 6.84
CA SER A 62 9.49 13.78 7.36
C SER A 62 9.74 14.71 6.19
N VAL A 63 9.02 15.81 6.14
CA VAL A 63 9.10 16.80 5.06
C VAL A 63 9.51 18.16 5.63
N PRO A 64 10.12 19.04 4.82
CA PRO A 64 10.33 20.44 5.23
C PRO A 64 8.99 21.09 5.57
N ARG A 65 9.00 21.90 6.62
CA ARG A 65 7.79 22.61 7.05
C ARG A 65 7.25 23.52 5.95
N SER A 66 8.14 24.15 5.19
CA SER A 66 7.79 25.03 4.06
C SER A 66 6.97 24.35 2.94
N LEU A 67 6.97 23.01 2.86
CA LEU A 67 6.20 22.27 1.87
C LEU A 67 4.70 22.28 2.18
N LEU A 68 4.33 22.23 3.47
CA LEU A 68 2.94 22.02 3.91
C LEU A 68 2.39 23.17 4.78
N ASP A 69 3.24 24.05 5.29
CA ASP A 69 2.85 25.18 6.14
C ASP A 69 3.00 26.49 5.37
N SER A 70 2.03 27.37 5.53
CA SER A 70 2.05 28.72 4.97
C SER A 70 2.50 29.73 6.01
N THR A 71 3.32 30.71 5.59
CA THR A 71 3.72 31.85 6.40
C THR A 71 3.11 33.15 5.92
N ASP A 72 2.57 33.18 4.69
CA ASP A 72 1.92 34.31 4.03
C ASP A 72 0.91 33.82 2.98
N ASP A 73 0.14 34.72 2.37
CA ASP A 73 -0.91 34.37 1.41
C ASP A 73 -0.39 33.64 0.17
N ALA A 74 0.83 33.92 -0.29
CA ALA A 74 1.42 33.27 -1.45
C ALA A 74 1.85 31.84 -1.12
N SER A 75 2.45 31.62 0.04
CA SER A 75 2.80 30.29 0.53
C SER A 75 1.56 29.47 0.92
N ALA A 76 0.46 30.12 1.33
CA ALA A 76 -0.82 29.46 1.60
C ALA A 76 -1.38 28.80 0.34
N ALA A 77 -1.45 29.52 -0.78
CA ALA A 77 -1.91 28.98 -2.06
C ALA A 77 -1.01 27.82 -2.55
N SER A 78 0.30 27.91 -2.35
CA SER A 78 1.24 26.84 -2.68
C SER A 78 1.02 25.61 -1.82
N SER A 79 0.88 25.75 -0.50
CA SER A 79 0.64 24.64 0.43
C SER A 79 -0.71 23.96 0.18
N GLU A 80 -1.76 24.72 -0.15
CA GLU A 80 -3.06 24.18 -0.54
C GLU A 80 -2.96 23.36 -1.83
N THR A 81 -2.25 23.87 -2.83
CA THR A 81 -2.00 23.15 -4.09
C THR A 81 -1.21 21.87 -3.84
N THR A 82 -0.16 21.93 -3.03
CA THR A 82 0.63 20.76 -2.64
C THR A 82 -0.24 19.70 -1.97
N MET A 83 -1.10 20.10 -1.03
CA MET A 83 -2.01 19.17 -0.36
C MET A 83 -3.05 18.58 -1.33
N ALA A 84 -3.56 19.38 -2.27
CA ALA A 84 -4.49 18.94 -3.29
C ALA A 84 -3.85 17.92 -4.25
N VAL A 85 -2.60 18.16 -4.66
CA VAL A 85 -1.80 17.18 -5.44
C VAL A 85 -1.59 15.90 -4.65
N LEU A 86 -1.12 16.00 -3.40
CA LEU A 86 -0.90 14.84 -2.55
C LEU A 86 -2.16 14.00 -2.33
N THR A 87 -3.29 14.64 -2.03
CA THR A 87 -4.55 13.90 -1.83
C THR A 87 -5.06 13.28 -3.11
N SER A 88 -4.87 13.89 -4.28
CA SER A 88 -5.22 13.33 -5.58
C SER A 88 -4.34 12.12 -5.93
N PHE A 89 -3.03 12.23 -5.72
CA PHE A 89 -2.10 11.11 -5.87
C PHE A 89 -2.46 9.95 -4.95
N LEU A 90 -2.65 10.22 -3.65
CA LEU A 90 -2.99 9.20 -2.65
C LEU A 90 -4.33 8.52 -2.94
N ALA A 91 -5.31 9.26 -3.47
CA ALA A 91 -6.63 8.72 -3.84
C ALA A 91 -6.56 7.74 -5.02
N THR A 92 -5.64 7.93 -5.95
CA THR A 92 -5.45 7.05 -7.10
C THR A 92 -4.33 6.02 -6.93
N ARG A 93 -3.45 6.19 -5.94
CA ARG A 93 -2.30 5.31 -5.65
C ARG A 93 -2.67 3.81 -5.46
N PRO A 94 -3.87 3.41 -4.98
CA PRO A 94 -4.25 2.00 -4.95
C PRO A 94 -4.23 1.28 -6.30
N VAL A 95 -4.27 2.00 -7.42
CA VAL A 95 -4.02 1.48 -8.76
C VAL A 95 -2.68 0.73 -8.82
N LEU A 96 -1.62 1.31 -8.25
CA LEU A 96 -0.29 0.72 -8.22
C LEU A 96 -0.12 -0.29 -7.09
N VAL A 97 -0.52 0.09 -5.87
CA VAL A 97 -0.07 -0.56 -4.63
C VAL A 97 -1.22 -0.94 -3.69
N GLY A 98 -2.44 -1.05 -4.21
CA GLY A 98 -3.56 -1.58 -3.44
C GLY A 98 -3.32 -3.04 -3.02
N SER A 99 -3.84 -3.45 -1.87
CA SER A 99 -3.68 -4.84 -1.44
C SER A 99 -4.76 -5.78 -1.98
N GLY A 100 -5.76 -5.24 -2.65
CA GLY A 100 -6.86 -6.01 -3.24
C GLY A 100 -7.80 -6.64 -2.21
N ARG A 101 -9.06 -6.80 -2.58
CA ARG A 101 -10.04 -7.50 -1.76
C ARG A 101 -11.08 -8.24 -2.61
N PRO A 102 -11.56 -9.42 -2.19
CA PRO A 102 -12.77 -10.00 -2.75
C PRO A 102 -13.98 -9.18 -2.32
N LEU A 103 -14.95 -9.00 -3.23
CA LEU A 103 -16.23 -8.38 -2.94
C LEU A 103 -17.28 -9.45 -2.69
N ALA A 104 -18.15 -9.24 -1.69
CA ALA A 104 -19.30 -10.07 -1.45
C ALA A 104 -20.39 -9.82 -2.52
N GLY A 105 -21.11 -10.86 -2.93
CA GLY A 105 -22.26 -10.73 -3.82
C GLY A 105 -21.92 -10.43 -5.29
N GLY A 106 -20.67 -10.67 -5.71
CA GLY A 106 -20.33 -10.64 -7.13
C GLY A 106 -21.18 -11.63 -7.92
N PRO A 107 -21.45 -11.38 -9.23
CA PRO A 107 -22.38 -12.17 -10.02
C PRO A 107 -22.09 -13.66 -9.90
N THR A 108 -23.07 -14.38 -9.39
CA THR A 108 -23.09 -15.84 -9.40
C THR A 108 -23.27 -16.24 -10.85
N GLU A 109 -22.17 -16.72 -11.48
CA GLU A 109 -22.14 -17.35 -12.81
C GLU A 109 -22.94 -16.63 -13.91
N PRO A 110 -22.32 -16.18 -14.97
CA PRO A 110 -23.04 -15.93 -16.21
C PRO A 110 -23.59 -17.26 -16.71
N ASN A 111 -24.88 -17.33 -16.90
CA ASN A 111 -25.58 -18.50 -17.44
C ASN A 111 -25.26 -18.73 -18.94
N ASP A 112 -24.28 -18.00 -19.49
CA ASP A 112 -23.95 -17.92 -20.92
C ASP A 112 -22.60 -18.54 -21.31
N GLY A 113 -21.91 -19.21 -20.36
CA GLY A 113 -20.65 -19.89 -20.66
C GLY A 113 -19.41 -18.98 -20.74
N SER A 114 -19.51 -17.69 -20.45
CA SER A 114 -18.36 -16.78 -20.33
C SER A 114 -17.67 -17.01 -18.96
N ARG A 115 -16.83 -18.04 -18.89
CA ARG A 115 -16.00 -18.35 -17.73
C ARG A 115 -14.98 -17.22 -17.54
N GLY A 116 -15.07 -16.49 -16.43
CA GLY A 116 -14.08 -15.48 -16.05
C GLY A 116 -14.65 -14.09 -15.76
N ALA A 117 -15.58 -13.56 -16.56
CA ALA A 117 -16.11 -12.19 -16.39
C ALA A 117 -16.83 -11.95 -15.05
N GLY A 118 -17.50 -12.97 -14.48
CA GLY A 118 -18.19 -12.86 -13.19
C GLY A 118 -17.27 -12.86 -11.98
N GLU A 119 -16.10 -13.51 -12.08
CA GLU A 119 -15.11 -13.52 -10.97
C GLU A 119 -14.30 -12.22 -10.94
N GLU A 120 -14.03 -11.63 -12.10
CA GLU A 120 -13.34 -10.34 -12.21
C GLU A 120 -14.17 -9.19 -11.64
N ALA A 121 -15.49 -9.22 -11.82
CA ALA A 121 -16.41 -8.21 -11.30
C ALA A 121 -16.54 -8.23 -9.76
N ALA A 122 -16.13 -9.32 -9.09
CA ALA A 122 -16.20 -9.46 -7.64
C ALA A 122 -14.86 -9.10 -6.94
N TRP A 123 -14.19 -8.06 -7.42
CA TRP A 123 -12.89 -7.65 -6.94
C TRP A 123 -12.78 -6.13 -6.80
N GLY A 124 -12.09 -5.68 -5.75
CA GLY A 124 -11.71 -4.28 -5.56
C GLY A 124 -10.20 -4.15 -5.34
N LEU A 125 -9.59 -3.06 -5.80
CA LEU A 125 -8.15 -2.84 -5.66
C LEU A 125 -7.71 -2.50 -4.23
N SER A 126 -8.59 -1.89 -3.43
CA SER A 126 -8.24 -1.46 -2.07
C SER A 126 -9.31 -1.84 -1.05
N PRO A 127 -8.96 -2.60 0.01
CA PRO A 127 -9.87 -2.86 1.13
C PRO A 127 -10.12 -1.62 1.98
N ARG A 128 -9.18 -0.67 2.01
CA ARG A 128 -9.25 0.53 2.84
C ARG A 128 -10.11 1.64 2.22
N ALA A 129 -10.10 1.75 0.90
CA ALA A 129 -10.70 2.86 0.14
C ALA A 129 -12.16 3.18 0.52
N PRO A 130 -13.10 2.23 0.64
CA PRO A 130 -14.50 2.53 0.95
C PRO A 130 -14.74 3.06 2.37
N HIS A 131 -13.74 3.00 3.23
CA HIS A 131 -13.87 3.40 4.64
C HIS A 131 -13.34 4.80 4.92
N LEU A 132 -12.78 5.48 3.92
CA LEU A 132 -12.21 6.82 4.06
C LEU A 132 -13.30 7.88 3.88
N GLN A 133 -13.25 8.94 4.70
CA GLN A 133 -14.36 9.88 4.88
C GLN A 133 -13.95 11.33 4.68
N ALA A 134 -12.66 11.63 4.69
CA ALA A 134 -12.14 12.99 4.55
C ALA A 134 -10.79 12.99 3.83
N LEU A 135 -10.44 14.09 3.17
CA LEU A 135 -9.11 14.26 2.58
C LEU A 135 -8.08 14.50 3.69
N THR A 136 -8.40 15.39 4.61
CA THR A 136 -7.54 15.75 5.74
C THR A 136 -8.35 15.82 7.04
N SER A 137 -7.74 15.50 8.17
CA SER A 137 -8.33 15.70 9.49
C SER A 137 -7.23 15.77 10.56
N ALA A 138 -7.41 16.62 11.55
CA ALA A 138 -6.59 16.63 12.76
C ALA A 138 -7.08 15.62 13.82
N ASP A 139 -8.27 15.05 13.64
CA ASP A 139 -8.83 14.04 14.52
C ASP A 139 -8.12 12.69 14.33
N THR A 140 -7.86 11.98 15.41
CA THR A 140 -7.19 10.68 15.40
C THR A 140 -8.16 9.50 15.47
N THR A 141 -9.40 9.72 15.88
CA THR A 141 -10.36 8.66 16.19
C THR A 141 -11.73 8.82 15.54
N GLY A 142 -12.16 10.05 15.25
CA GLY A 142 -13.51 10.34 14.77
C GLY A 142 -13.65 10.32 13.25
N GLN A 143 -12.66 10.77 12.52
CA GLN A 143 -12.68 10.83 11.05
C GLN A 143 -11.53 10.04 10.43
N ARG A 144 -11.87 9.20 9.45
CA ARG A 144 -10.87 8.46 8.66
C ARG A 144 -10.47 9.29 7.45
N ALA A 145 -9.38 10.05 7.60
CA ALA A 145 -8.85 10.89 6.54
C ALA A 145 -7.79 10.16 5.69
N LEU A 146 -7.44 10.70 4.52
CA LEU A 146 -6.27 10.27 3.77
C LEU A 146 -4.99 10.73 4.48
N VAL A 147 -4.98 11.98 4.95
CA VAL A 147 -3.85 12.59 5.64
C VAL A 147 -4.31 13.11 7.00
N ASN A 148 -3.61 12.72 8.06
CA ASN A 148 -3.79 13.30 9.37
C ASN A 148 -2.89 14.54 9.49
N THR A 149 -3.48 15.68 9.84
CA THR A 149 -2.80 16.98 9.86
C THR A 149 -2.23 17.36 11.22
N ARG A 150 -2.27 16.47 12.23
CA ARG A 150 -1.62 16.73 13.53
C ARG A 150 -0.12 16.90 13.33
N ASP A 151 0.39 17.99 13.87
CA ASP A 151 1.81 18.32 13.80
C ASP A 151 2.59 17.67 14.95
N GLU A 152 3.06 16.46 14.70
CA GLU A 152 3.87 15.67 15.65
C GLU A 152 5.13 15.15 14.91
N PRO A 153 6.12 16.03 14.61
CA PRO A 153 7.21 15.65 13.70
C PRO A 153 8.20 14.63 14.27
N HIS A 154 8.24 14.42 15.58
CA HIS A 154 9.27 13.60 16.27
C HIS A 154 10.71 13.97 15.84
N ALA A 155 10.92 15.23 15.48
CA ALA A 155 12.14 15.82 14.93
C ALA A 155 12.21 17.29 15.33
N ASP A 156 13.14 18.05 14.73
CA ASP A 156 13.18 19.52 14.91
C ASP A 156 11.92 20.17 14.30
N ALA A 157 10.97 20.49 15.17
CA ALA A 157 9.68 21.06 14.78
C ALA A 157 9.79 22.47 14.16
N SER A 158 10.91 23.16 14.27
CA SER A 158 11.12 24.45 13.61
C SER A 158 11.41 24.29 12.11
N ARG A 159 11.85 23.13 11.67
CA ARG A 159 12.29 22.85 10.29
C ARG A 159 11.44 21.79 9.59
N LEU A 160 11.00 20.78 10.33
CA LEU A 160 10.39 19.59 9.79
C LEU A 160 8.94 19.45 10.25
N ARG A 161 8.13 18.86 9.39
CA ARG A 161 6.77 18.43 9.66
C ARG A 161 6.61 16.96 9.34
N ARG A 162 5.74 16.28 10.07
CA ARG A 162 5.31 14.93 9.75
C ARG A 162 4.14 14.98 8.77
N LEU A 163 4.33 14.48 7.55
CA LEU A 163 3.22 14.08 6.70
C LEU A 163 2.75 12.70 7.17
N HIS A 164 1.57 12.63 7.74
CA HIS A 164 1.00 11.39 8.28
C HIS A 164 -0.11 10.88 7.36
N VAL A 165 0.24 9.94 6.47
CA VAL A 165 -0.68 9.27 5.55
C VAL A 165 -1.36 8.12 6.29
N THR A 166 -2.70 8.06 6.23
CA THR A 166 -3.52 7.09 6.97
C THR A 166 -4.45 6.25 6.08
N CYS A 167 -4.34 6.44 4.77
CA CYS A 167 -5.19 5.79 3.76
C CYS A 167 -4.59 4.52 3.16
N ALA A 168 -3.36 4.15 3.51
CA ALA A 168 -2.67 3.03 2.88
C ALA A 168 -3.33 1.69 3.15
N ASP A 169 -3.24 0.80 2.18
CA ASP A 169 -3.47 -0.62 2.38
C ASP A 169 -2.24 -1.28 3.02
N THR A 170 -2.46 -2.32 3.80
CA THR A 170 -1.38 -3.15 4.33
C THR A 170 -0.91 -4.10 3.22
N THR A 171 0.31 -3.88 2.76
CA THR A 171 0.96 -4.70 1.75
C THR A 171 1.80 -5.80 2.39
N MET A 172 1.80 -6.99 1.82
CA MET A 172 2.57 -8.14 2.30
C MET A 172 3.78 -8.43 1.42
N ALA A 173 3.68 -8.14 0.12
CA ALA A 173 4.78 -8.30 -0.83
C ALA A 173 5.79 -7.16 -0.68
N GLU A 174 7.08 -7.52 -0.64
CA GLU A 174 8.18 -6.55 -0.56
C GLU A 174 8.20 -5.57 -1.73
N PRO A 175 8.02 -6.01 -3.01
CA PRO A 175 7.97 -5.09 -4.14
C PRO A 175 6.82 -4.08 -4.05
N THR A 176 5.64 -4.49 -3.57
CA THR A 176 4.52 -3.54 -3.36
C THR A 176 4.85 -2.51 -2.27
N THR A 177 5.46 -2.95 -1.17
CA THR A 177 5.88 -2.06 -0.07
C THR A 177 6.95 -1.07 -0.55
N GLY A 178 7.94 -1.56 -1.29
CA GLY A 178 8.98 -0.73 -1.89
C GLY A 178 8.42 0.29 -2.88
N LEU A 179 7.59 -0.16 -3.83
CA LEU A 179 6.96 0.71 -4.83
C LEU A 179 6.11 1.81 -4.18
N ARG A 180 5.27 1.46 -3.18
CA ARG A 180 4.47 2.41 -2.41
C ARG A 180 5.31 3.55 -1.85
N SER A 181 6.43 3.19 -1.22
CA SER A 181 7.31 4.16 -0.59
C SER A 181 8.11 4.96 -1.63
N ALA A 182 8.61 4.30 -2.67
CA ALA A 182 9.38 4.93 -3.75
C ALA A 182 8.59 6.02 -4.47
N VAL A 183 7.37 5.72 -4.95
CA VAL A 183 6.55 6.71 -5.66
C VAL A 183 6.14 7.88 -4.77
N THR A 184 5.92 7.62 -3.47
CA THR A 184 5.50 8.69 -2.53
C THR A 184 6.68 9.58 -2.17
N LEU A 185 7.84 9.02 -1.86
CA LEU A 185 9.05 9.79 -1.56
C LEU A 185 9.50 10.61 -2.76
N LEU A 186 9.44 10.04 -3.97
CA LEU A 186 9.83 10.76 -5.17
C LEU A 186 8.87 11.91 -5.49
N LEU A 187 7.56 11.72 -5.28
CA LEU A 187 6.60 12.83 -5.41
C LEU A 187 6.88 13.95 -4.42
N LEU A 188 7.18 13.60 -3.16
CA LEU A 188 7.51 14.60 -2.14
C LEU A 188 8.78 15.37 -2.48
N ASP A 189 9.81 14.69 -2.96
CA ASP A 189 11.07 15.27 -3.40
C ASP A 189 10.86 16.23 -4.59
N ALA A 190 10.09 15.80 -5.60
CA ALA A 190 9.75 16.64 -6.75
C ALA A 190 8.92 17.87 -6.36
N LEU A 191 7.96 17.73 -5.45
CA LEU A 191 7.17 18.86 -4.93
C LEU A 191 8.03 19.84 -4.12
N GLU A 192 9.02 19.35 -3.37
CA GLU A 192 9.93 20.19 -2.58
C GLU A 192 10.77 21.13 -3.46
N VAL A 193 11.15 20.68 -4.66
CA VAL A 193 11.89 21.50 -5.62
C VAL A 193 10.97 22.27 -6.60
N GLY A 194 9.66 22.19 -6.42
CA GLY A 194 8.69 22.99 -7.15
C GLY A 194 8.22 22.43 -8.50
N TRP A 195 8.35 21.11 -8.72
CA TRP A 195 7.74 20.47 -9.90
C TRP A 195 6.21 20.57 -9.85
N ASP A 196 5.62 20.90 -10.99
CA ASP A 196 4.19 21.16 -11.11
C ASP A 196 3.39 19.91 -11.46
N PHE A 197 2.41 19.59 -10.63
CA PHE A 197 1.42 18.52 -10.81
C PHE A 197 -0.01 19.05 -10.70
N SER A 198 -0.21 20.37 -10.78
CA SER A 198 -1.51 21.01 -10.52
C SER A 198 -2.62 20.60 -11.50
N ASP A 199 -2.26 20.23 -12.74
CA ASP A 199 -3.20 19.72 -13.74
C ASP A 199 -3.73 18.30 -13.45
N LEU A 200 -3.10 17.58 -12.50
CA LEU A 200 -3.52 16.26 -12.05
C LEU A 200 -4.38 16.30 -10.77
N VAL A 201 -4.67 17.50 -10.25
CA VAL A 201 -5.54 17.66 -9.08
C VAL A 201 -6.96 17.24 -9.42
N LEU A 202 -7.51 16.31 -8.64
CA LEU A 202 -8.87 15.79 -8.80
C LEU A 202 -9.91 16.72 -8.19
N ALA A 203 -11.07 16.83 -8.85
CA ALA A 203 -12.21 17.57 -8.33
C ALA A 203 -12.83 16.88 -7.10
N ASP A 204 -12.85 15.54 -7.09
CA ASP A 204 -13.33 14.76 -5.94
C ASP A 204 -12.48 13.50 -5.74
N PRO A 205 -11.36 13.60 -5.01
CA PRO A 205 -10.48 12.47 -4.74
C PRO A 205 -11.16 11.33 -3.94
N LEU A 206 -12.10 11.66 -3.03
CA LEU A 206 -12.77 10.65 -2.21
C LEU A 206 -13.71 9.76 -3.02
N VAL A 207 -14.44 10.33 -3.97
CA VAL A 207 -15.31 9.57 -4.87
C VAL A 207 -14.47 8.62 -5.74
N THR A 208 -13.39 9.11 -6.33
CA THR A 208 -12.46 8.28 -7.12
C THR A 208 -11.87 7.14 -6.26
N LEU A 209 -11.39 7.45 -5.06
CA LEU A 209 -10.82 6.46 -4.16
C LEU A 209 -11.85 5.40 -3.74
N SER A 210 -13.05 5.82 -3.35
CA SER A 210 -14.12 4.89 -2.95
C SER A 210 -14.44 3.91 -4.09
N ALA A 211 -14.54 4.41 -5.33
CA ALA A 211 -14.81 3.59 -6.51
C ALA A 211 -13.70 2.56 -6.79
N LEU A 212 -12.44 2.88 -6.49
CA LEU A 212 -11.32 1.93 -6.61
C LEU A 212 -11.46 0.74 -5.65
N GLY A 213 -12.12 0.92 -4.51
CA GLY A 213 -12.45 -0.17 -3.59
C GLY A 213 -13.40 -1.22 -4.15
N GLU A 214 -14.04 -0.93 -5.29
CA GLU A 214 -15.01 -1.79 -5.98
C GLU A 214 -14.66 -2.02 -7.45
N SER A 215 -13.53 -1.52 -7.92
CA SER A 215 -13.04 -1.69 -9.28
C SER A 215 -11.97 -2.77 -9.36
N PRO A 216 -12.15 -3.77 -10.25
CA PRO A 216 -11.16 -4.83 -10.41
C PRO A 216 -9.90 -4.40 -11.17
N TRP A 217 -9.99 -3.33 -11.99
CA TRP A 217 -8.92 -2.89 -12.89
C TRP A 217 -8.62 -1.39 -12.83
N GLY A 218 -9.24 -0.67 -11.90
CA GLY A 218 -8.98 0.77 -11.75
C GLY A 218 -9.61 1.67 -12.80
N ASP A 219 -10.49 1.14 -13.65
CA ASP A 219 -11.24 1.87 -14.69
C ASP A 219 -12.36 2.71 -14.05
N VAL A 220 -11.97 3.61 -13.15
CA VAL A 220 -12.91 4.51 -12.47
C VAL A 220 -12.68 5.93 -12.93
N PRO A 221 -13.75 6.73 -13.09
CA PRO A 221 -13.62 8.14 -13.47
C PRO A 221 -12.82 8.93 -12.44
N ALA A 222 -11.91 9.77 -12.94
CA ALA A 222 -11.06 10.66 -12.18
C ALA A 222 -11.04 12.02 -12.88
N THR A 223 -12.05 12.87 -12.58
CA THR A 223 -12.17 14.19 -13.20
C THR A 223 -11.26 15.17 -12.48
N THR A 224 -10.41 15.88 -13.22
CA THR A 224 -9.55 16.92 -12.65
C THR A 224 -10.32 18.23 -12.41
N VAL A 225 -9.78 19.11 -11.55
CA VAL A 225 -10.36 20.44 -11.31
C VAL A 225 -10.44 21.30 -12.58
N GLN A 226 -9.64 20.98 -13.60
CA GLN A 226 -9.68 21.63 -14.92
C GLN A 226 -10.74 21.03 -15.85
N GLY A 227 -11.51 20.02 -15.39
CA GLY A 227 -12.57 19.37 -16.14
C GLY A 227 -12.11 18.29 -17.12
N ARG A 228 -10.87 17.83 -17.06
CA ARG A 228 -10.40 16.66 -17.83
C ARG A 228 -11.01 15.39 -17.26
N CYS A 229 -11.69 14.60 -18.09
CA CYS A 229 -12.24 13.30 -17.71
C CYS A 229 -11.21 12.23 -18.04
N LEU A 230 -10.59 11.66 -17.03
CA LEU A 230 -9.58 10.62 -17.11
C LEU A 230 -10.02 9.41 -16.25
N SER A 231 -9.33 8.30 -16.33
CA SER A 231 -9.45 7.21 -15.37
C SER A 231 -8.42 7.37 -14.23
N ALA A 232 -8.61 6.66 -13.12
CA ALA A 232 -7.62 6.62 -12.05
C ALA A 232 -6.28 6.02 -12.54
N VAL A 233 -6.32 5.10 -13.51
CA VAL A 233 -5.13 4.54 -14.16
C VAL A 233 -4.40 5.64 -14.95
N ASP A 234 -5.13 6.47 -15.73
CA ASP A 234 -4.54 7.57 -16.51
C ASP A 234 -3.88 8.61 -15.59
N ILE A 235 -4.50 8.91 -14.45
CA ILE A 235 -3.94 9.85 -13.46
C ILE A 235 -2.62 9.28 -12.90
N GLN A 236 -2.59 8.02 -12.48
CA GLN A 236 -1.35 7.42 -11.94
C GLN A 236 -0.26 7.30 -13.00
N GLU A 237 -0.61 6.95 -14.24
CA GLU A 237 0.35 6.94 -15.35
C GLU A 237 0.94 8.33 -15.58
N ALA A 238 0.11 9.38 -15.59
CA ALA A 238 0.59 10.77 -15.74
C ALA A 238 1.49 11.22 -14.58
N PHE A 239 1.21 10.79 -13.33
CA PHE A 239 2.13 10.98 -12.21
C PHE A 239 3.47 10.27 -12.46
N LEU A 240 3.46 9.01 -12.86
CA LEU A 240 4.68 8.22 -13.12
C LEU A 240 5.51 8.81 -14.25
N GLU A 241 4.91 9.21 -15.36
CA GLU A 241 5.60 9.87 -16.47
C GLU A 241 6.32 11.14 -16.02
N ARG A 242 5.66 11.94 -15.20
CA ARG A 242 6.24 13.19 -14.68
C ARG A 242 7.34 12.94 -13.66
N LEU A 243 7.18 11.93 -12.80
CA LEU A 243 8.20 11.51 -11.86
C LEU A 243 9.43 10.91 -12.56
N THR A 244 9.23 10.16 -13.66
CA THR A 244 10.33 9.68 -14.49
C THR A 244 11.07 10.84 -15.15
N SER A 245 10.34 11.83 -15.68
CA SER A 245 10.96 13.05 -16.23
C SER A 245 11.75 13.83 -15.16
N TYR A 246 11.26 13.85 -13.93
CA TYR A 246 11.99 14.44 -12.80
C TYR A 246 13.30 13.69 -12.51
N LEU A 247 13.28 12.37 -12.51
CA LEU A 247 14.50 11.56 -12.32
C LEU A 247 15.52 11.77 -13.44
N ASP A 248 15.06 11.92 -14.68
CA ASP A 248 15.92 12.19 -15.83
C ASP A 248 16.60 13.57 -15.72
N ASP A 249 15.93 14.55 -15.16
CA ASP A 249 16.44 15.92 -14.98
C ASP A 249 17.32 16.07 -13.72
N ALA A 250 16.84 15.59 -12.58
CA ALA A 250 17.47 15.79 -11.27
C ALA A 250 18.49 14.70 -10.90
N GLY A 251 18.43 13.54 -11.58
CA GLY A 251 19.17 12.33 -11.21
C GLY A 251 18.49 11.52 -10.11
N VAL A 252 19.03 10.35 -9.83
CA VAL A 252 18.47 9.42 -8.83
C VAL A 252 18.81 9.88 -7.41
N PRO A 253 17.84 10.22 -6.57
CA PRO A 253 18.09 10.61 -5.18
C PRO A 253 18.61 9.43 -4.36
N ASP A 254 19.36 9.71 -3.30
CA ASP A 254 20.00 8.69 -2.46
C ASP A 254 19.02 7.68 -1.87
N PHE A 255 17.82 8.13 -1.48
CA PHE A 255 16.80 7.24 -0.91
C PHE A 255 16.23 6.23 -1.91
N LEU A 256 16.40 6.44 -3.21
CA LEU A 256 15.90 5.56 -4.27
C LEU A 256 16.99 4.67 -4.88
N ARG A 257 18.25 4.92 -4.54
CA ARG A 257 19.40 4.23 -5.14
C ARG A 257 19.32 2.72 -4.93
N GLY A 258 19.44 1.97 -6.02
CA GLY A 258 19.28 0.51 -6.06
C GLY A 258 17.83 0.02 -6.13
N ALA A 259 16.84 0.92 -6.00
CA ALA A 259 15.42 0.62 -6.09
C ALA A 259 14.73 1.28 -7.30
N GLU A 260 15.49 1.84 -8.24
CA GLU A 260 15.01 2.56 -9.43
C GLU A 260 14.09 1.69 -10.29
N HIS A 261 14.36 0.38 -10.35
CA HIS A 261 13.57 -0.60 -11.10
C HIS A 261 12.10 -0.67 -10.65
N LEU A 262 11.81 -0.29 -9.41
CA LEU A 262 10.43 -0.21 -8.92
C LEU A 262 9.61 0.82 -9.71
N LEU A 263 10.24 1.92 -10.13
CA LEU A 263 9.62 2.99 -10.90
C LEU A 263 9.78 2.79 -12.41
N THR A 264 10.95 2.32 -12.86
CA THR A 264 11.29 2.23 -14.29
C THR A 264 10.85 0.92 -14.95
N ASP A 265 10.58 -0.13 -14.17
CA ASP A 265 10.11 -1.43 -14.66
C ASP A 265 8.79 -1.85 -14.02
N LEU A 266 8.73 -1.97 -12.68
CA LEU A 266 7.55 -2.55 -12.03
C LEU A 266 6.31 -1.67 -12.19
N ALA A 267 6.39 -0.35 -11.94
CA ALA A 267 5.23 0.54 -12.05
C ALA A 267 4.64 0.57 -13.47
N PRO A 268 5.42 0.69 -14.57
CA PRO A 268 4.90 0.55 -15.93
C PRO A 268 4.24 -0.81 -16.20
N ARG A 269 4.78 -1.92 -15.67
CA ARG A 269 4.15 -3.25 -15.81
C ARG A 269 2.81 -3.30 -15.09
N VAL A 270 2.67 -2.65 -13.92
CA VAL A 270 1.38 -2.55 -13.22
C VAL A 270 0.35 -1.79 -14.04
N ILE A 271 0.71 -0.62 -14.59
CA ILE A 271 -0.16 0.16 -15.47
C ILE A 271 -0.58 -0.68 -16.70
N SER A 272 0.38 -1.35 -17.34
CA SER A 272 0.11 -2.23 -18.47
C SER A 272 -0.86 -3.37 -18.12
N ALA A 273 -0.65 -4.01 -16.97
CA ALA A 273 -1.52 -5.09 -16.48
C ALA A 273 -2.96 -4.63 -16.28
N LEU A 274 -3.15 -3.43 -15.71
CA LEU A 274 -4.48 -2.85 -15.52
C LEU A 274 -5.16 -2.52 -16.85
N ARG A 275 -4.44 -1.90 -17.78
CA ARG A 275 -4.98 -1.54 -19.10
C ARG A 275 -5.37 -2.74 -19.95
N HIS A 276 -4.62 -3.83 -19.85
CA HIS A 276 -4.90 -5.05 -20.61
C HIS A 276 -5.75 -6.07 -19.85
N HIS A 277 -6.15 -5.75 -18.62
CA HIS A 277 -6.88 -6.65 -17.72
C HIS A 277 -6.15 -8.00 -17.52
N ASP A 278 -4.83 -7.96 -17.48
CA ASP A 278 -3.97 -9.15 -17.31
C ASP A 278 -2.90 -8.92 -16.25
N ALA A 279 -3.07 -9.55 -15.10
CA ALA A 279 -2.17 -9.45 -13.97
C ALA A 279 -0.99 -10.46 -14.01
N GLY A 280 -0.88 -11.30 -15.05
CA GLY A 280 0.08 -12.41 -15.10
C GLY A 280 1.55 -11.98 -15.02
N SER A 281 1.88 -10.78 -15.49
CA SER A 281 3.26 -10.25 -15.46
C SER A 281 3.69 -9.68 -14.11
N ILE A 282 2.77 -9.53 -13.15
CA ILE A 282 3.00 -8.91 -11.84
C ILE A 282 2.47 -9.73 -10.66
N ASP A 283 1.99 -10.95 -10.91
CA ASP A 283 1.29 -11.79 -9.92
C ASP A 283 2.22 -12.51 -8.93
N THR A 284 3.51 -12.16 -8.92
CA THR A 284 4.49 -12.55 -7.92
C THR A 284 5.07 -11.36 -7.14
N GLU A 285 4.68 -10.12 -7.49
CA GLU A 285 5.27 -8.89 -6.99
C GLU A 285 4.23 -7.94 -6.35
N ILE A 286 3.00 -7.89 -6.88
CA ILE A 286 1.96 -6.94 -6.45
C ILE A 286 0.84 -7.66 -5.69
N ASP A 287 0.55 -7.19 -4.48
CA ASP A 287 -0.39 -7.82 -3.54
C ASP A 287 -1.75 -8.16 -4.16
N TRP A 288 -2.41 -7.19 -4.84
CA TRP A 288 -3.71 -7.46 -5.44
C TRP A 288 -3.65 -8.52 -6.54
N ALA A 289 -2.55 -8.57 -7.30
CA ALA A 289 -2.36 -9.54 -8.37
C ALA A 289 -2.05 -10.93 -7.80
N ILE A 290 -1.20 -11.02 -6.77
CA ILE A 290 -0.88 -12.26 -6.05
C ILE A 290 -2.18 -12.86 -5.47
N LYS A 291 -2.99 -12.06 -4.77
CA LYS A 291 -4.24 -12.53 -4.17
C LYS A 291 -5.23 -13.03 -5.22
N ARG A 292 -5.36 -12.33 -6.38
CA ARG A 292 -6.17 -12.80 -7.51
C ARG A 292 -5.70 -14.16 -8.02
N ARG A 293 -4.40 -14.34 -8.24
CA ARG A 293 -3.81 -15.62 -8.63
C ARG A 293 -4.16 -16.73 -7.63
N LEU A 294 -4.00 -16.46 -6.33
CA LEU A 294 -4.31 -17.43 -5.28
C LEU A 294 -5.79 -17.81 -5.26
N MET A 295 -6.70 -16.84 -5.40
CA MET A 295 -8.13 -17.09 -5.43
C MET A 295 -8.56 -17.86 -6.67
N ARG A 296 -8.00 -17.55 -7.84
CA ARG A 296 -8.20 -18.32 -9.06
C ARG A 296 -7.77 -19.77 -8.88
N ALA A 297 -6.56 -20.01 -8.37
CA ALA A 297 -6.07 -21.36 -8.11
C ALA A 297 -6.94 -22.13 -7.11
N GLN A 298 -7.50 -21.49 -6.10
CA GLN A 298 -8.44 -22.14 -5.18
C GLN A 298 -9.79 -22.42 -5.83
N ARG A 299 -10.29 -21.55 -6.68
CA ARG A 299 -11.51 -21.78 -7.45
C ARG A 299 -11.38 -22.97 -8.39
N GLU A 300 -10.26 -23.10 -9.08
CA GLU A 300 -9.95 -24.24 -9.96
C GLU A 300 -9.90 -25.57 -9.21
N ARG A 301 -9.38 -25.56 -7.98
CA ARG A 301 -9.36 -26.75 -7.09
C ARG A 301 -10.72 -27.10 -6.52
N HIS A 302 -11.62 -26.15 -6.42
CA HIS A 302 -12.94 -26.29 -5.80
C HIS A 302 -14.07 -25.81 -6.71
N PRO A 303 -14.20 -26.37 -7.94
CA PRO A 303 -15.17 -25.89 -8.93
C PRO A 303 -16.63 -26.03 -8.50
N GLN A 304 -16.90 -26.91 -7.52
CA GLN A 304 -18.23 -27.18 -6.99
C GLN A 304 -18.74 -26.10 -6.02
N LEU A 305 -17.86 -25.24 -5.50
CA LEU A 305 -18.27 -24.20 -4.54
C LEU A 305 -18.98 -23.05 -5.23
N SER A 306 -20.05 -22.57 -4.63
CA SER A 306 -20.83 -21.41 -5.11
C SER A 306 -21.46 -20.66 -3.93
N GLY A 307 -21.99 -19.46 -4.18
CA GLY A 307 -22.67 -18.66 -3.16
C GLY A 307 -21.84 -18.49 -1.88
N GLN A 308 -22.45 -18.65 -0.73
CA GLN A 308 -21.81 -18.46 0.59
C GLN A 308 -20.56 -19.31 0.82
N SER A 309 -20.50 -20.54 0.26
CA SER A 309 -19.32 -21.40 0.41
C SER A 309 -18.11 -20.84 -0.35
N LEU A 310 -18.32 -20.26 -1.53
CA LEU A 310 -17.28 -19.60 -2.29
C LEU A 310 -16.82 -18.30 -1.61
N GLU A 311 -17.74 -17.50 -1.08
CA GLU A 311 -17.42 -16.29 -0.32
C GLU A 311 -16.60 -16.63 0.93
N THR A 312 -16.97 -17.69 1.65
CA THR A 312 -16.20 -18.18 2.80
C THR A 312 -14.77 -18.59 2.40
N LEU A 313 -14.62 -19.28 1.25
CA LEU A 313 -13.30 -19.65 0.75
C LEU A 313 -12.45 -18.39 0.43
N ARG A 314 -13.04 -17.42 -0.29
CA ARG A 314 -12.37 -16.16 -0.64
C ARG A 314 -11.91 -15.39 0.61
N SER A 315 -12.79 -15.26 1.61
CA SER A 315 -12.47 -14.61 2.88
C SER A 315 -11.35 -15.32 3.64
N ARG A 316 -11.33 -16.66 3.63
CA ARG A 316 -10.25 -17.44 4.25
C ARG A 316 -8.91 -17.24 3.53
N VAL A 317 -8.89 -17.19 2.21
CA VAL A 317 -7.68 -16.91 1.44
C VAL A 317 -7.18 -15.51 1.75
N ASP A 318 -8.06 -14.52 1.78
CA ASP A 318 -7.72 -13.14 2.10
C ASP A 318 -7.10 -13.01 3.50
N LEU A 319 -7.73 -13.57 4.53
CA LEU A 319 -7.20 -13.56 5.89
C LEU A 319 -5.86 -14.32 5.99
N ALA A 320 -5.77 -15.51 5.39
CA ALA A 320 -4.54 -16.30 5.43
C ALA A 320 -3.37 -15.62 4.67
N TYR A 321 -3.67 -14.79 3.67
CA TYR A 321 -2.66 -13.98 3.00
C TYR A 321 -2.00 -12.97 3.96
N HIS A 322 -2.76 -12.43 4.88
CA HIS A 322 -2.30 -11.44 5.85
C HIS A 322 -1.87 -12.04 7.21
N ASP A 323 -1.90 -13.38 7.37
CA ASP A 323 -1.47 -14.03 8.60
C ASP A 323 0.07 -14.13 8.64
N LEU A 324 0.67 -13.55 9.67
CA LEU A 324 2.12 -13.56 9.89
C LEU A 324 2.64 -14.91 10.42
N ASN A 325 1.76 -15.84 10.79
CA ASN A 325 2.15 -17.14 11.31
C ASN A 325 2.81 -17.99 10.20
N ALA A 326 4.03 -18.45 10.44
CA ALA A 326 4.82 -19.19 9.44
C ALA A 326 4.18 -20.52 9.00
N GLU A 327 3.35 -21.16 9.85
CA GLU A 327 2.70 -22.43 9.54
C GLU A 327 1.38 -22.26 8.78
N THR A 328 0.62 -21.21 9.06
CA THR A 328 -0.74 -20.99 8.56
C THR A 328 -0.84 -19.88 7.52
N GLY A 329 0.05 -18.91 7.57
CA GLY A 329 0.11 -17.78 6.64
C GLY A 329 0.44 -18.21 5.20
N LEU A 330 -0.22 -17.58 4.23
CA LEU A 330 0.07 -17.87 2.82
C LEU A 330 1.37 -17.20 2.37
N VAL A 331 1.61 -15.94 2.73
CA VAL A 331 2.82 -15.22 2.29
C VAL A 331 4.10 -15.88 2.78
N PRO A 332 4.29 -16.23 4.07
CA PRO A 332 5.49 -16.96 4.49
C PRO A 332 5.75 -18.25 3.71
N ARG A 333 4.66 -18.96 3.36
CA ARG A 333 4.76 -20.21 2.58
C ARG A 333 5.11 -19.94 1.12
N LEU A 334 4.55 -18.91 0.49
CA LEU A 334 4.86 -18.51 -0.89
C LEU A 334 6.31 -18.07 -1.02
N VAL A 335 6.81 -17.29 -0.06
CA VAL A 335 8.22 -16.87 0.00
C VAL A 335 9.13 -18.09 0.12
N ALA A 336 8.84 -19.01 1.04
CA ALA A 336 9.62 -20.24 1.21
C ALA A 336 9.63 -21.14 -0.03
N GLN A 337 8.62 -21.06 -0.90
CA GLN A 337 8.51 -21.79 -2.16
C GLN A 337 9.10 -21.05 -3.37
N GLY A 338 9.62 -19.83 -3.19
CA GLY A 338 10.09 -18.98 -4.30
C GLY A 338 8.96 -18.54 -5.22
N ALA A 339 7.71 -18.49 -4.72
CA ALA A 339 6.51 -18.12 -5.49
C ALA A 339 6.13 -16.63 -5.37
N MET A 340 6.96 -15.85 -4.69
CA MET A 340 6.94 -14.39 -4.61
C MET A 340 8.35 -13.84 -4.81
N VAL A 341 8.45 -12.67 -5.38
CA VAL A 341 9.71 -11.92 -5.50
C VAL A 341 10.03 -11.28 -4.16
N ASN A 342 11.27 -11.43 -3.71
CA ASN A 342 11.83 -10.73 -2.56
C ASN A 342 12.76 -9.61 -3.05
N LEU A 343 12.75 -8.48 -2.38
CA LEU A 343 13.71 -7.39 -2.59
C LEU A 343 14.89 -7.49 -1.63
N CYS A 344 14.63 -8.00 -0.41
CA CYS A 344 15.61 -8.10 0.65
C CYS A 344 16.23 -9.50 0.69
N ASP A 345 17.52 -9.56 0.97
CA ASP A 345 18.16 -10.80 1.38
C ASP A 345 17.67 -11.20 2.80
N PRO A 346 17.43 -12.48 3.08
CA PRO A 346 17.11 -12.93 4.43
C PRO A 346 18.12 -12.48 5.51
N GLU A 347 19.40 -12.33 5.16
CA GLU A 347 20.43 -11.80 6.06
C GLU A 347 20.24 -10.32 6.40
N GLU A 348 19.71 -9.53 5.46
CA GLU A 348 19.38 -8.11 5.68
C GLU A 348 18.20 -7.97 6.65
N ILE A 349 17.17 -8.78 6.48
CA ILE A 349 16.01 -8.83 7.38
C ILE A 349 16.47 -9.25 8.80
N GLU A 350 17.30 -10.29 8.90
CA GLU A 350 17.81 -10.74 10.20
C GLU A 350 18.70 -9.67 10.86
N ARG A 351 19.52 -8.96 10.10
CA ARG A 351 20.29 -7.83 10.59
C ARG A 351 19.38 -6.71 11.09
N ALA A 352 18.33 -6.37 10.35
CA ALA A 352 17.36 -5.34 10.70
C ALA A 352 16.56 -5.68 11.97
N ARG A 353 16.38 -6.95 12.31
CA ARG A 353 15.76 -7.37 13.60
C ARG A 353 16.57 -6.95 14.83
N HIS A 354 17.87 -6.80 14.68
CA HIS A 354 18.80 -6.56 15.80
C HIS A 354 19.51 -5.22 15.74
N THR A 355 19.53 -4.58 14.58
CA THR A 355 20.29 -3.35 14.35
C THR A 355 19.39 -2.29 13.72
N PRO A 356 19.16 -1.15 14.37
CA PRO A 356 18.43 -0.05 13.78
C PRO A 356 19.21 0.53 12.58
N PRO A 357 18.54 1.11 11.57
CA PRO A 357 19.22 1.74 10.45
C PRO A 357 20.09 2.92 10.92
N ALA A 358 21.11 3.30 10.14
CA ALA A 358 22.06 4.38 10.43
C ALA A 358 21.39 5.78 10.33
N THR A 359 20.30 5.96 11.07
CA THR A 359 19.50 7.17 11.18
C THR A 359 19.37 7.59 12.64
N ARG A 360 18.51 8.55 12.94
CA ARG A 360 18.18 8.91 14.34
C ARG A 360 17.64 7.73 15.15
N ALA A 361 17.16 6.67 14.51
CA ALA A 361 16.73 5.45 15.19
C ALA A 361 17.86 4.80 15.99
N ALA A 362 19.08 4.78 15.48
CA ALA A 362 20.25 4.25 16.16
C ALA A 362 20.54 5.00 17.47
N LEU A 363 20.45 6.34 17.45
CA LEU A 363 20.61 7.16 18.66
C LEU A 363 19.51 6.93 19.68
N ARG A 364 18.23 6.85 19.22
CA ARG A 364 17.10 6.58 20.12
C ARG A 364 17.20 5.21 20.78
N GLY A 365 17.56 4.17 20.01
CA GLY A 365 17.74 2.83 20.56
C GLY A 365 18.87 2.73 21.60
N ALA A 366 19.87 3.59 21.52
CA ALA A 366 20.96 3.64 22.52
C ALA A 366 20.52 4.24 23.88
N PHE A 367 19.36 4.89 23.97
CA PHE A 367 18.81 5.47 25.19
C PHE A 367 17.75 4.59 25.87
N VAL A 368 17.36 3.47 25.28
CA VAL A 368 16.41 2.48 25.81
C VAL A 368 17.17 1.29 26.38
#